data_f39b7d13626143fd869dbff807990cdb
#
_entry.id   f39b7d13626143fd869dbff807990cdb
#
_cell.length_a   1.000
_cell.length_b   1.000
_cell.length_c   1.000
_cell.angle_alpha   90.00
_cell.angle_beta   90.00
_cell.angle_gamma   90.00
#
_symmetry.space_group_name_H-M   'P 1'
#
loop_
_entity.id
_entity.type
_entity.pdbx_description
1 polymer ?
#
loop_
_entity_poly.entity_id
_entity_poly.type
_entity_poly.pdbx_seq_one_letter_code
_entity_poly.pdbx_strand_id
1 'polypeptide(L)'
;ILLSSLATGSIGDAFAELNQFEDAYDYYVKASKSDNNYTTPLFLYKAGTVAMRLSKFKKAEEYFTSIKLDYPKSPEAKNIDAFISKAIASNQ
;
A
#
# COMPACT_ATOMS: atom_id res chain seq x y z
N ILE A 1 16.29 -17.02 -5.60
CA ILE A 1 16.36 -16.32 -4.30
C ILE A 1 15.01 -15.71 -3.97
N LEU A 2 14.48 -16.03 -2.80
CA LEU A 2 13.25 -15.41 -2.31
C LEU A 2 13.61 -14.19 -1.49
N LEU A 3 13.12 -13.03 -1.92
CA LEU A 3 13.29 -11.80 -1.15
C LEU A 3 12.25 -11.73 -0.05
N SER A 4 12.65 -11.25 1.12
CA SER A 4 11.70 -10.97 2.19
C SER A 4 10.79 -9.81 1.75
N SER A 5 9.62 -9.70 2.41
CA SER A 5 8.72 -8.58 2.15
C SER A 5 9.39 -7.24 2.40
N LEU A 6 10.21 -7.16 3.45
CA LEU A 6 10.91 -5.93 3.78
C LEU A 6 11.91 -5.56 2.68
N ALA A 7 12.67 -6.53 2.16
CA ALA A 7 13.62 -6.27 1.08
C ALA A 7 12.89 -5.87 -0.20
N THR A 8 11.80 -6.56 -0.54
CA THR A 8 10.99 -6.24 -1.71
C THR A 8 10.42 -4.83 -1.61
N GLY A 9 9.89 -4.49 -0.43
CA GLY A 9 9.34 -3.15 -0.20
C GLY A 9 10.40 -2.06 -0.25
N SER A 10 11.63 -2.36 0.19
CA SER A 10 12.73 -1.40 0.12
C SER A 10 13.08 -1.07 -1.33
N ILE A 11 12.97 -2.03 -2.25
CA ILE A 11 13.14 -1.76 -3.67
C ILE A 11 12.06 -0.78 -4.13
N GLY A 12 10.81 -0.98 -3.68
CA GLY A 12 9.74 -0.04 -3.96
C GLY A 12 10.05 1.36 -3.48
N ASP A 13 10.59 1.48 -2.26
CA ASP A 13 11.00 2.77 -1.70
C ASP A 13 12.04 3.47 -2.58
N ALA A 14 13.00 2.72 -3.10
CA ALA A 14 14.03 3.28 -3.98
C ALA A 14 13.42 3.84 -5.27
N PHE A 15 12.50 3.11 -5.87
CA PHE A 15 11.80 3.60 -7.07
C PHE A 15 10.95 4.83 -6.76
N ALA A 16 10.28 4.85 -5.60
CA ALA A 16 9.47 6.01 -5.20
C ALA A 16 10.34 7.27 -5.06
N GLU A 17 11.54 7.13 -4.50
CA GLU A 17 12.47 8.26 -4.39
C GLU A 17 12.91 8.78 -5.74
N LEU A 18 12.95 7.91 -6.76
CA LEU A 18 13.29 8.29 -8.13
C LEU A 18 12.07 8.79 -8.91
N ASN A 19 10.93 8.92 -8.25
CA ASN A 19 9.66 9.29 -8.87
C ASN A 19 9.19 8.29 -9.94
N GLN A 20 9.65 7.05 -9.85
CA GLN A 20 9.22 5.96 -10.72
C GLN A 20 8.09 5.21 -10.04
N PHE A 21 6.90 5.83 -10.03
CA PHE A 21 5.79 5.37 -9.20
C PHE A 21 5.14 4.08 -9.70
N GLU A 22 5.13 3.81 -11.01
CA GLU A 22 4.63 2.53 -11.52
C GLU A 22 5.48 1.36 -11.01
N ASP A 23 6.80 1.51 -11.02
CA ASP A 23 7.70 0.47 -10.52
C ASP A 23 7.58 0.35 -9.01
N ALA A 24 7.50 1.47 -8.29
CA ALA A 24 7.30 1.44 -6.84
C ALA A 24 6.01 0.70 -6.48
N TYR A 25 4.93 0.99 -7.20
CA TYR A 25 3.64 0.34 -6.99
C TYR A 25 3.77 -1.18 -7.11
N ASP A 26 4.40 -1.66 -8.18
CA ASP A 26 4.54 -3.09 -8.42
C ASP A 26 5.28 -3.79 -7.27
N TYR A 27 6.36 -3.17 -6.77
CA TYR A 27 7.13 -3.74 -5.67
C TYR A 27 6.39 -3.67 -4.34
N TYR A 28 5.66 -2.58 -4.07
CA TYR A 28 4.85 -2.50 -2.86
C TYR A 28 3.74 -3.54 -2.85
N VAL A 29 3.09 -3.76 -4.00
CA VAL A 29 2.05 -4.80 -4.10
C VAL A 29 2.64 -6.17 -3.81
N LYS A 30 3.81 -6.47 -4.39
CA LYS A 30 4.49 -7.74 -4.12
C LYS A 30 4.83 -7.88 -2.63
N ALA A 31 5.35 -6.81 -2.02
CA ALA A 31 5.72 -6.83 -0.61
C ALA A 31 4.52 -7.04 0.31
N SER A 32 3.33 -6.62 -0.11
CA SER A 32 2.11 -6.76 0.68
C SER A 32 1.49 -8.16 0.63
N LYS A 33 2.01 -9.06 -0.21
CA LYS A 33 1.38 -10.38 -0.43
C LYS A 33 1.59 -11.37 0.70
N SER A 34 2.59 -11.19 1.54
CA SER A 34 2.77 -12.06 2.69
C SER A 34 1.75 -11.71 3.78
N ASP A 35 1.46 -12.67 4.67
CA ASP A 35 0.56 -12.42 5.80
C ASP A 35 1.42 -12.20 7.05
N ASN A 36 1.82 -10.96 7.26
CA ASN A 36 2.67 -10.57 8.37
C ASN A 36 2.08 -9.32 9.02
N ASN A 37 1.81 -9.39 10.32
CA ASN A 37 1.12 -8.32 11.04
C ASN A 37 1.87 -6.98 11.03
N TYR A 38 3.15 -7.00 10.72
CA TYR A 38 3.97 -5.79 10.70
C TYR A 38 4.20 -5.28 9.27
N THR A 39 4.68 -6.13 8.36
CA THR A 39 5.05 -5.69 7.01
C THR A 39 3.86 -5.59 6.07
N THR A 40 2.85 -6.45 6.19
CA THR A 40 1.73 -6.44 5.27
C THR A 40 0.94 -5.13 5.36
N PRO A 41 0.50 -4.66 6.54
CA PRO A 41 -0.20 -3.37 6.58
C PRO A 41 0.68 -2.20 6.16
N LEU A 42 1.98 -2.25 6.46
CA LEU A 42 2.91 -1.20 6.02
C LEU A 42 2.92 -1.07 4.49
N PHE A 43 3.06 -2.20 3.78
CA PHE A 43 3.17 -2.16 2.32
C PHE A 43 1.81 -2.03 1.64
N LEU A 44 0.72 -2.48 2.27
CA LEU A 44 -0.62 -2.14 1.79
C LEU A 44 -0.83 -0.62 1.83
N TYR A 45 -0.38 0.03 2.90
CA TYR A 45 -0.49 1.48 3.01
C TYR A 45 0.32 2.19 1.93
N LYS A 46 1.56 1.75 1.72
CA LYS A 46 2.43 2.35 0.69
C LYS A 46 1.88 2.10 -0.71
N ALA A 47 1.40 0.87 -0.98
CA ALA A 47 0.76 0.56 -2.27
C ALA A 47 -0.46 1.43 -2.50
N GLY A 48 -1.30 1.60 -1.48
CA GLY A 48 -2.49 2.45 -1.58
C GLY A 48 -2.13 3.91 -1.85
N THR A 49 -1.11 4.42 -1.17
CA THR A 49 -0.67 5.80 -1.35
C THR A 49 -0.15 6.04 -2.77
N VAL A 50 0.67 5.11 -3.30
CA VAL A 50 1.18 5.24 -4.67
C VAL A 50 0.06 5.03 -5.68
N ALA A 51 -0.88 4.12 -5.39
CA ALA A 51 -2.06 3.92 -6.26
C ALA A 51 -2.85 5.23 -6.41
N MET A 52 -3.00 6.00 -5.31
CA MET A 52 -3.64 7.32 -5.38
C MET A 52 -2.89 8.24 -6.34
N ARG A 53 -1.56 8.26 -6.26
CA ARG A 53 -0.74 9.08 -7.15
C ARG A 53 -0.89 8.69 -8.61
N LEU A 54 -1.09 7.41 -8.88
CA LEU A 54 -1.25 6.87 -10.23
C LEU A 54 -2.70 6.90 -10.71
N SER A 55 -3.58 7.50 -9.93
CA SER A 55 -5.02 7.54 -10.20
C SER A 55 -5.66 6.14 -10.27
N LYS A 56 -5.06 5.18 -9.58
CA LYS A 56 -5.63 3.83 -9.43
C LYS A 56 -6.51 3.81 -8.18
N PHE A 57 -7.57 4.62 -8.20
CA PHE A 57 -8.35 4.91 -6.99
C PHE A 57 -9.08 3.69 -6.44
N LYS A 58 -9.60 2.84 -7.31
CA LYS A 58 -10.29 1.62 -6.87
C LYS A 58 -9.32 0.67 -6.17
N LYS A 59 -8.12 0.53 -6.70
CA LYS A 59 -7.08 -0.28 -6.06
C LYS A 59 -6.67 0.31 -4.71
N ALA A 60 -6.52 1.63 -4.65
CA ALA A 60 -6.20 2.30 -3.39
C ALA A 60 -7.25 2.00 -2.34
N GLU A 61 -8.53 2.10 -2.70
CA GLU A 61 -9.63 1.78 -1.79
C GLU A 61 -9.51 0.34 -1.28
N GLU A 62 -9.21 -0.61 -2.17
CA GLU A 62 -9.07 -2.03 -1.80
C GLU A 62 -7.94 -2.23 -0.79
N TYR A 63 -6.78 -1.61 -1.02
CA TYR A 63 -5.63 -1.76 -0.13
C TYR A 63 -5.91 -1.15 1.25
N PHE A 64 -6.48 0.04 1.29
CA PHE A 64 -6.82 0.68 2.56
C PHE A 64 -7.90 -0.10 3.32
N THR A 65 -8.89 -0.64 2.61
CA THR A 65 -9.93 -1.46 3.21
C THR A 65 -9.36 -2.75 3.81
N SER A 66 -8.39 -3.36 3.13
CA SER A 66 -7.70 -4.55 3.66
C SER A 66 -7.00 -4.25 4.99
N ILE A 67 -6.39 -3.07 5.10
CA ILE A 67 -5.77 -2.67 6.38
C ILE A 67 -6.83 -2.60 7.48
N LYS A 68 -7.96 -1.96 7.19
CA LYS A 68 -9.04 -1.78 8.15
C LYS A 68 -9.60 -3.13 8.63
N LEU A 69 -9.84 -4.05 7.70
CA LEU A 69 -10.53 -5.31 8.00
C LEU A 69 -9.60 -6.39 8.54
N ASP A 70 -8.39 -6.47 8.00
CA ASP A 70 -7.48 -7.57 8.32
C ASP A 70 -6.42 -7.20 9.35
N TYR A 71 -6.08 -5.91 9.46
CA TYR A 71 -5.04 -5.43 10.37
C TYR A 71 -5.50 -4.22 11.17
N PRO A 72 -6.66 -4.34 11.88
CA PRO A 72 -7.26 -3.17 12.55
C PRO A 72 -6.42 -2.62 13.71
N LYS A 73 -5.49 -3.41 14.24
CA LYS A 73 -4.63 -2.98 15.34
C LYS A 73 -3.28 -2.43 14.88
N SER A 74 -3.04 -2.41 13.58
CA SER A 74 -1.79 -1.88 13.05
C SER A 74 -1.75 -0.34 13.15
N PRO A 75 -0.54 0.25 13.23
CA PRO A 75 -0.42 1.72 13.18
C PRO A 75 -1.03 2.30 11.90
N GLU A 76 -0.95 1.56 10.79
CA GLU A 76 -1.49 1.99 9.50
C GLU A 76 -3.00 2.09 9.51
N ALA A 77 -3.69 1.35 10.37
CA ALA A 77 -5.15 1.40 10.47
C ALA A 77 -5.65 2.70 11.10
N LYS A 78 -4.77 3.43 11.78
CA LYS A 78 -5.13 4.69 12.41
C LYS A 78 -5.50 5.71 11.32
N ASN A 79 -6.69 6.28 11.42
CA ASN A 79 -7.22 7.23 10.43
C ASN A 79 -7.44 6.63 9.04
N ILE A 80 -7.48 5.29 8.92
CA ILE A 80 -7.61 4.65 7.61
C ILE A 80 -8.93 5.00 6.92
N ASP A 81 -9.99 5.28 7.69
CA ASP A 81 -11.28 5.66 7.10
C ASP A 81 -11.17 6.94 6.28
N ALA A 82 -10.33 7.89 6.69
CA ALA A 82 -10.11 9.11 5.91
C ALA A 82 -9.47 8.79 4.55
N PHE A 83 -8.54 7.86 4.52
CA PHE A 83 -7.89 7.43 3.27
C PHE A 83 -8.86 6.69 2.36
N ILE A 84 -9.70 5.83 2.94
CA ILE A 84 -10.73 5.11 2.18
C ILE A 84 -11.71 6.11 1.56
N SER A 85 -12.18 7.07 2.35
CA SER A 85 -13.12 8.09 1.87
C SER A 85 -12.52 8.92 0.74
N LYS A 86 -11.23 9.27 0.86
CA LYS A 86 -10.54 10.04 -0.18
C LYS A 86 -10.43 9.25 -1.48
N ALA A 87 -10.12 7.96 -1.39
CA ALA A 87 -10.03 7.10 -2.56
C ALA A 87 -11.38 6.99 -3.26
N ILE A 88 -12.46 6.80 -2.49
CA ILE A 88 -13.81 6.71 -3.04
C ILE A 88 -14.19 8.03 -3.73
N ALA A 89 -13.97 9.16 -3.07
CA ALA A 89 -14.30 10.47 -3.62
C ALA A 89 -13.52 10.75 -4.90
N SER A 90 -12.24 10.35 -4.96
CA SER A 90 -11.40 10.57 -6.13
C SER A 90 -11.80 9.74 -7.34
N ASN A 91 -12.53 8.64 -7.10
CA ASN A 91 -12.95 7.72 -8.16
C ASN A 91 -14.29 8.11 -8.80
N GLN A 92 -14.86 9.21 -8.41
CA GLN A 92 -16.16 9.67 -8.94
C GLN A 92 -16.00 10.58 -10.16
#